data_dd487d8f515811334a4586f9287eb816
#
_entry.id   dd487d8f515811334a4586f9287eb816
#
_cell.length_a   1.000
_cell.length_b   1.000
_cell.length_c   1.000
_cell.angle_alpha   90.00
_cell.angle_beta   90.00
_cell.angle_gamma   90.00
#
_symmetry.space_group_name_H-M   'P 1'
#
loop_
_entity.id
_entity.type
_entity.pdbx_description
1 polymer ?
#
loop_
_entity_poly.entity_id
_entity_poly.type
_entity_poly.pdbx_seq_one_letter_code
_entity_poly.pdbx_strand_id
1 'polypeptide(L)'
;ESGKIAFYKIYGDYKDNDINKFVLSSQDIKRIKMLGFYAKFWEKLRVEFNKRATIILGANLEDREFLDILDFILSKTDRLQTIYLYINDEIDKYMADKNITNFINKYSIEIIKGEAKDFIPNLKERFFDEKKSGDALQNFA
;
A
#
# COMPACT_ATOMS: atom_id res chain seq x y z
N GLU A 1 -9.69 16.15 9.44
CA GLU A 1 -9.03 16.02 8.11
C GLU A 1 -9.55 14.80 7.33
N SER A 2 -10.86 14.71 7.18
CA SER A 2 -11.52 13.69 6.35
C SER A 2 -11.35 14.07 4.87
N GLY A 3 -10.90 13.15 4.05
CA GLY A 3 -10.93 13.25 2.59
C GLY A 3 -9.58 13.42 1.89
N LYS A 4 -8.45 13.25 2.57
CA LYS A 4 -7.13 13.22 1.92
C LYS A 4 -6.66 11.76 1.78
N ILE A 5 -6.33 11.37 0.54
CA ILE A 5 -5.66 10.10 0.26
C ILE A 5 -4.16 10.37 0.27
N ALA A 6 -3.41 9.62 1.08
CA ALA A 6 -1.96 9.66 1.07
C ALA A 6 -1.42 8.66 0.04
N PHE A 7 -0.48 9.12 -0.79
CA PHE A 7 0.17 8.29 -1.78
C PHE A 7 1.66 8.15 -1.46
N TYR A 8 2.14 6.91 -1.38
CA TYR A 8 3.52 6.61 -1.04
C TYR A 8 4.19 5.81 -2.15
N LYS A 9 5.33 6.29 -2.64
CA LYS A 9 6.18 5.62 -3.62
C LYS A 9 7.35 4.95 -2.89
N ILE A 10 7.25 3.66 -2.67
CA ILE A 10 8.21 2.90 -1.86
C ILE A 10 9.58 2.80 -2.53
N TYR A 11 9.60 2.69 -3.85
CA TYR A 11 10.84 2.58 -4.64
C TYR A 11 11.40 3.93 -5.12
N GLY A 12 10.85 5.04 -4.66
CA GLY A 12 11.27 6.38 -5.07
C GLY A 12 10.49 6.94 -6.26
N ASP A 13 10.85 8.15 -6.67
CA ASP A 13 10.25 8.83 -7.84
C ASP A 13 11.36 9.24 -8.80
N TYR A 14 11.21 8.90 -10.09
CA TYR A 14 12.16 9.29 -11.14
C TYR A 14 12.34 10.80 -11.28
N LYS A 15 11.45 11.60 -10.72
CA LYS A 15 11.55 13.07 -10.65
C LYS A 15 12.50 13.55 -9.57
N ASP A 16 12.86 12.68 -8.61
CA ASP A 16 13.88 12.98 -7.63
C ASP A 16 15.25 12.88 -8.31
N ASN A 17 16.00 13.99 -8.37
CA ASN A 17 17.34 14.01 -8.95
C ASN A 17 18.42 13.33 -8.10
N ASP A 18 18.05 12.77 -6.97
CA ASP A 18 18.96 12.07 -6.06
C ASP A 18 18.87 10.56 -6.27
N ILE A 19 19.85 10.00 -6.98
CA ILE A 19 19.95 8.58 -7.28
C ILE A 19 19.95 7.70 -6.02
N ASN A 20 20.37 8.23 -4.87
CA ASN A 20 20.36 7.48 -3.61
C ASN A 20 18.95 7.23 -3.07
N LYS A 21 17.95 7.87 -3.62
CA LYS A 21 16.54 7.67 -3.26
C LYS A 21 15.81 6.65 -4.14
N PHE A 22 16.49 6.11 -5.14
CA PHE A 22 15.92 5.07 -5.98
C PHE A 22 16.29 3.68 -5.48
N VAL A 23 15.38 2.74 -5.71
CA VAL A 23 15.59 1.34 -5.49
C VAL A 23 15.64 0.65 -6.85
N LEU A 24 16.83 0.23 -7.22
CA LEU A 24 17.11 -0.44 -8.49
C LEU A 24 17.58 -1.88 -8.29
N SER A 25 17.95 -2.24 -7.07
CA SER A 25 18.51 -3.56 -6.74
C SER A 25 18.19 -3.98 -5.31
N SER A 26 18.35 -5.28 -5.02
CA SER A 26 18.25 -5.83 -3.67
C SER A 26 19.24 -5.22 -2.68
N GLN A 27 20.40 -4.76 -3.15
CA GLN A 27 21.37 -4.05 -2.32
C GLN A 27 20.83 -2.68 -1.90
N ASP A 28 20.11 -2.00 -2.79
CA ASP A 28 19.48 -0.72 -2.47
C ASP A 28 18.39 -0.89 -1.42
N ILE A 29 17.64 -1.98 -1.46
CA ILE A 29 16.63 -2.30 -0.43
C ILE A 29 17.27 -2.48 0.93
N LYS A 30 18.38 -3.24 1.02
CA LYS A 30 19.13 -3.39 2.26
C LYS A 30 19.63 -2.05 2.76
N ARG A 31 20.16 -1.23 1.86
CA ARG A 31 20.64 0.11 2.17
C ARG A 31 19.54 1.00 2.72
N ILE A 32 18.39 1.10 2.06
CA ILE A 32 17.30 1.99 2.51
C ILE A 32 16.66 1.54 3.82
N LYS A 33 16.62 0.23 4.10
CA LYS A 33 16.18 -0.30 5.41
C LYS A 33 17.10 0.16 6.54
N MET A 34 18.38 0.35 6.28
CA MET A 34 19.40 0.69 7.27
C MET A 34 19.69 2.19 7.39
N LEU A 35 19.42 2.97 6.36
CA LEU A 35 19.76 4.39 6.35
C LEU A 35 18.83 5.22 7.24
N GLY A 36 19.41 5.99 8.14
CA GLY A 36 18.70 6.80 9.13
C GLY A 36 17.76 7.84 8.53
N PHE A 37 18.04 8.37 7.33
CA PHE A 37 17.15 9.35 6.71
C PHE A 37 15.83 8.73 6.20
N TYR A 38 15.81 7.42 5.91
CA TYR A 38 14.57 6.70 5.63
C TYR A 38 13.80 6.30 6.89
N ALA A 39 14.40 6.36 8.07
CA ALA A 39 13.74 5.97 9.31
C ALA A 39 12.43 6.73 9.53
N LYS A 40 12.42 8.04 9.29
CA LYS A 40 11.21 8.87 9.39
C LYS A 40 10.13 8.49 8.37
N PHE A 41 10.54 8.08 7.17
CA PHE A 41 9.61 7.61 6.14
C PHE A 41 8.95 6.29 6.55
N TRP A 42 9.73 5.32 7.03
CA TRP A 42 9.21 4.05 7.52
C TRP A 42 8.31 4.21 8.74
N GLU A 43 8.69 5.08 9.67
CA GLU A 43 7.87 5.39 10.83
C GLU A 43 6.53 6.01 10.42
N LYS A 44 6.55 6.96 9.48
CA LYS A 44 5.32 7.55 8.93
C LYS A 44 4.43 6.50 8.28
N LEU A 45 4.97 5.59 7.48
CA LEU A 45 4.21 4.49 6.90
C LEU A 45 3.57 3.59 7.96
N ARG A 46 4.30 3.21 9.00
CA ARG A 46 3.75 2.41 10.12
C ARG A 46 2.60 3.12 10.82
N VAL A 47 2.73 4.42 11.03
CA VAL A 47 1.64 5.23 11.60
C VAL A 47 0.40 5.21 10.71
N GLU A 48 0.55 5.26 9.39
CA GLU A 48 -0.59 5.16 8.47
C GLU A 48 -1.23 3.76 8.51
N PHE A 49 -0.44 2.70 8.49
CA PHE A 49 -0.94 1.32 8.65
C PHE A 49 -1.67 1.09 9.98
N ASN A 50 -1.25 1.78 11.05
CA ASN A 50 -1.92 1.75 12.35
C ASN A 50 -3.27 2.46 12.35
N LYS A 51 -3.40 3.53 11.58
CA LYS A 51 -4.55 4.44 11.67
C LYS A 51 -5.60 4.22 10.60
N ARG A 52 -5.23 3.67 9.46
CA ARG A 52 -6.09 3.65 8.27
C ARG A 52 -6.06 2.29 7.59
N ALA A 53 -7.20 1.89 7.05
CA ALA A 53 -7.25 0.81 6.09
C ALA A 53 -6.36 1.18 4.88
N THR A 54 -5.56 0.23 4.43
CA THR A 54 -4.56 0.45 3.38
C THR A 54 -4.90 -0.42 2.17
N ILE A 55 -4.84 0.18 1.00
CA ILE A 55 -5.00 -0.56 -0.26
C ILE A 55 -3.67 -0.57 -0.99
N ILE A 56 -3.22 -1.76 -1.34
CA ILE A 56 -2.01 -1.99 -2.12
C ILE A 56 -2.44 -2.29 -3.55
N LEU A 57 -1.99 -1.48 -4.50
CA LEU A 57 -2.32 -1.58 -5.91
C LEU A 57 -1.08 -1.90 -6.75
N GLY A 58 -1.23 -2.76 -7.75
CA GLY A 58 -0.19 -3.04 -8.72
C GLY A 58 1.03 -3.78 -8.15
N ALA A 59 0.87 -4.46 -7.02
CA ALA A 59 1.93 -5.25 -6.42
C ALA A 59 2.15 -6.54 -7.21
N ASN A 60 3.42 -6.88 -7.46
CA ASN A 60 3.81 -8.21 -7.90
C ASN A 60 4.22 -9.01 -6.66
N LEU A 61 3.44 -10.01 -6.28
CA LEU A 61 3.72 -10.84 -5.12
C LEU A 61 4.87 -11.84 -5.34
N GLU A 62 5.33 -12.04 -6.57
CA GLU A 62 6.55 -12.78 -6.86
C GLU A 62 7.81 -11.97 -6.59
N ASP A 63 7.68 -10.64 -6.47
CA ASP A 63 8.78 -9.77 -6.08
C ASP A 63 9.08 -9.94 -4.58
N ARG A 64 10.05 -10.79 -4.29
CA ARG A 64 10.51 -11.06 -2.92
C ARG A 64 10.99 -9.82 -2.21
N GLU A 65 11.55 -8.89 -2.94
CA GLU A 65 12.09 -7.65 -2.38
C GLU A 65 10.97 -6.74 -1.92
N PHE A 66 9.87 -6.69 -2.67
CA PHE A 66 8.65 -6.00 -2.26
C PHE A 66 8.07 -6.64 -0.99
N LEU A 67 7.94 -7.96 -0.95
CA LEU A 67 7.45 -8.67 0.24
C LEU A 67 8.34 -8.45 1.46
N ASP A 68 9.67 -8.43 1.27
CA ASP A 68 10.64 -8.15 2.33
C ASP A 68 10.51 -6.72 2.89
N ILE A 69 10.28 -5.73 2.04
CA ILE A 69 10.02 -4.35 2.49
C ILE A 69 8.71 -4.28 3.26
N LEU A 70 7.68 -4.89 2.73
CA LEU A 70 6.37 -4.88 3.36
C LEU A 70 6.40 -5.60 4.71
N ASP A 71 7.07 -6.76 4.81
CA ASP A 71 7.29 -7.47 6.07
C ASP A 71 8.07 -6.61 7.08
N PHE A 72 9.11 -5.90 6.63
CA PHE A 72 9.88 -4.99 7.48
C PHE A 72 9.02 -3.84 8.05
N ILE A 73 8.09 -3.33 7.29
CA ILE A 73 7.17 -2.28 7.75
C ILE A 73 6.13 -2.88 8.71
N LEU A 74 5.44 -3.93 8.28
CA LEU A 74 4.29 -4.49 8.99
C LEU A 74 4.68 -5.19 10.29
N SER A 75 5.83 -5.88 10.33
CA SER A 75 6.33 -6.56 11.53
C SER A 75 6.63 -5.64 12.71
N LYS A 76 6.79 -4.34 12.45
CA LYS A 76 7.05 -3.31 13.46
C LYS A 76 5.86 -2.40 13.71
N THR A 77 4.69 -2.77 13.19
CA THR A 77 3.45 -2.02 13.36
C THR A 77 2.63 -2.66 14.47
N ASP A 78 2.36 -1.92 15.54
CA ASP A 78 1.75 -2.46 16.76
C ASP A 78 0.30 -2.91 16.55
N ARG A 79 -0.45 -2.18 15.73
CA ARG A 79 -1.85 -2.46 15.44
C ARG A 79 -2.14 -2.23 13.97
N LEU A 80 -2.27 -3.28 13.20
CA LEU A 80 -2.65 -3.19 11.80
C LEU A 80 -4.16 -2.92 11.65
N GLN A 81 -4.49 -1.96 10.81
CA GLN A 81 -5.82 -1.86 10.23
C GLN A 81 -5.91 -2.82 9.03
N THR A 82 -7.11 -3.02 8.51
CA THR A 82 -7.30 -3.90 7.36
C THR A 82 -6.43 -3.49 6.17
N ILE A 83 -5.71 -4.43 5.62
CA ILE A 83 -4.90 -4.26 4.42
C ILE A 83 -5.60 -4.98 3.29
N TYR A 84 -5.90 -4.26 2.23
CA TYR A 84 -6.45 -4.81 1.00
C TYR A 84 -5.37 -4.89 -0.07
N LEU A 85 -5.23 -6.04 -0.67
CA LEU A 85 -4.33 -6.26 -1.79
C LEU A 85 -5.16 -6.42 -3.06
N TYR A 86 -5.04 -5.45 -3.95
CA TYR A 86 -5.77 -5.45 -5.20
C TYR A 86 -4.91 -6.06 -6.30
N ILE A 87 -5.28 -7.24 -6.78
CA ILE A 87 -4.55 -8.00 -7.79
C ILE A 87 -5.48 -8.46 -8.92
N ASN A 88 -4.87 -8.67 -10.09
CA ASN A 88 -5.54 -9.19 -11.28
C ASN A 88 -5.87 -10.69 -11.17
N ASP A 89 -6.13 -11.32 -12.30
CA ASP A 89 -6.58 -12.71 -12.40
C ASP A 89 -5.55 -13.78 -11.99
N GLU A 90 -4.32 -13.41 -11.63
CA GLU A 90 -3.27 -14.35 -11.24
C GLU A 90 -3.35 -14.83 -9.76
N ILE A 91 -4.46 -14.59 -9.10
CA ILE A 91 -4.64 -14.92 -7.69
C ILE A 91 -4.36 -16.40 -7.39
N ASP A 92 -4.84 -17.31 -8.23
CA ASP A 92 -4.67 -18.75 -8.02
C ASP A 92 -3.19 -19.17 -8.05
N LYS A 93 -2.40 -18.52 -8.91
CA LYS A 93 -0.96 -18.69 -8.99
C LYS A 93 -0.29 -18.25 -7.70
N TYR A 94 -0.65 -17.09 -7.17
CA TYR A 94 -0.11 -16.58 -5.92
C TYR A 94 -0.50 -17.44 -4.72
N MET A 95 -1.73 -17.89 -4.67
CA MET A 95 -2.20 -18.73 -3.57
C MET A 95 -1.61 -20.15 -3.56
N ALA A 96 -1.03 -20.59 -4.68
CA ALA A 96 -0.27 -21.83 -4.75
C ALA A 96 1.13 -21.72 -4.10
N ASP A 97 1.70 -20.52 -3.99
CA ASP A 97 2.98 -20.28 -3.31
C ASP A 97 2.79 -20.17 -1.79
N LYS A 98 3.39 -21.12 -1.06
CA LYS A 98 3.30 -21.16 0.41
C LYS A 98 3.88 -19.92 1.09
N ASN A 99 4.91 -19.29 0.52
CA ASN A 99 5.52 -18.10 1.13
C ASN A 99 4.56 -16.92 1.03
N ILE A 100 3.94 -16.74 -0.14
CA ILE A 100 2.93 -15.70 -0.35
C ILE A 100 1.72 -15.93 0.55
N THR A 101 1.21 -17.16 0.57
CA THR A 101 0.06 -17.52 1.43
C THR A 101 0.37 -17.29 2.92
N ASN A 102 1.54 -17.69 3.38
CA ASN A 102 1.97 -17.45 4.76
C ASN A 102 2.07 -15.96 5.07
N PHE A 103 2.59 -15.16 4.14
CA PHE A 103 2.68 -13.71 4.30
C PHE A 103 1.29 -13.06 4.40
N ILE A 104 0.37 -13.43 3.51
CA ILE A 104 -1.02 -12.95 3.51
C ILE A 104 -1.70 -13.29 4.84
N ASN A 105 -1.58 -14.53 5.30
CA ASN A 105 -2.17 -15.00 6.55
C ASN A 105 -1.55 -14.31 7.77
N LYS A 106 -0.22 -14.13 7.78
CA LYS A 106 0.52 -13.48 8.87
C LYS A 106 -0.01 -12.07 9.17
N TYR A 107 -0.40 -11.32 8.15
CA TYR A 107 -0.85 -9.96 8.28
C TYR A 107 -2.36 -9.78 8.04
N SER A 108 -3.10 -10.87 7.91
CA SER A 108 -4.56 -10.88 7.64
C SER A 108 -4.93 -9.97 6.47
N ILE A 109 -4.17 -10.10 5.36
CA ILE A 109 -4.37 -9.29 4.17
C ILE A 109 -5.58 -9.81 3.41
N GLU A 110 -6.53 -8.93 3.12
CA GLU A 110 -7.69 -9.24 2.30
C GLU A 110 -7.39 -9.02 0.81
N ILE A 111 -7.67 -10.04 0.00
CA ILE A 111 -7.43 -9.98 -1.44
C ILE A 111 -8.68 -9.51 -2.15
N ILE A 112 -8.54 -8.49 -2.99
CA ILE A 112 -9.57 -8.03 -3.90
C ILE A 112 -9.13 -8.31 -5.33
N LYS A 113 -9.93 -9.08 -6.07
CA LYS A 113 -9.66 -9.39 -7.46
C LYS A 113 -10.12 -8.26 -8.37
N GLY A 114 -9.25 -7.79 -9.25
CA GLY A 114 -9.58 -6.78 -10.26
C GLY A 114 -8.36 -6.09 -10.88
N GLU A 115 -8.61 -5.25 -11.86
CA GLU A 115 -7.59 -4.47 -12.55
C GLU A 115 -7.42 -3.08 -11.91
N ALA A 116 -6.19 -2.71 -11.58
CA ALA A 116 -5.91 -1.42 -10.94
C ALA A 116 -6.41 -0.22 -11.77
N LYS A 117 -6.43 -0.34 -13.11
CA LYS A 117 -6.98 0.68 -14.02
C LYS A 117 -8.46 0.95 -13.80
N ASP A 118 -9.23 -0.04 -13.36
CA ASP A 118 -10.67 0.08 -13.13
C ASP A 118 -10.96 0.56 -11.70
N PHE A 119 -10.08 0.22 -10.75
CA PHE A 119 -10.25 0.59 -9.36
C PHE A 119 -10.21 2.11 -9.14
N ILE A 120 -9.24 2.81 -9.71
CA ILE A 120 -9.06 4.25 -9.49
C ILE A 120 -10.24 5.09 -10.00
N PRO A 121 -10.75 4.87 -11.24
CA PRO A 121 -11.97 5.53 -11.71
C PRO A 121 -13.18 5.28 -10.82
N ASN A 122 -13.44 4.03 -10.46
CA ASN A 122 -14.56 3.63 -9.62
C ASN A 122 -14.49 4.24 -8.22
N LEU A 123 -13.29 4.29 -7.61
CA LEU A 123 -13.08 4.94 -6.32
C LEU A 123 -13.37 6.44 -6.41
N LYS A 124 -12.91 7.09 -7.49
CA LYS A 124 -13.12 8.51 -7.73
C LYS A 124 -14.61 8.83 -7.86
N GLU A 125 -15.34 8.05 -8.66
CA GLU A 125 -16.76 8.21 -8.88
C GLU A 125 -17.53 8.12 -7.54
N ARG A 126 -17.33 7.04 -6.78
CA ARG A 126 -17.98 6.85 -5.48
C ARG A 126 -17.65 7.98 -4.50
N PHE A 127 -16.40 8.41 -4.44
CA PHE A 127 -15.98 9.48 -3.53
C PHE A 127 -16.64 10.83 -3.85
N PHE A 128 -16.88 11.14 -5.12
CA PHE A 128 -17.58 12.36 -5.52
C PHE A 128 -19.10 12.26 -5.32
N ASP A 129 -19.69 11.08 -5.50
CA ASP A 129 -21.10 10.87 -5.25
C ASP A 129 -21.44 10.96 -3.75
N GLU A 130 -20.60 10.40 -2.89
CA GLU A 130 -20.76 10.56 -1.43
C GLU A 130 -20.64 12.03 -0.99
N LYS A 131 -19.74 12.81 -1.56
CA LYS A 131 -19.65 14.25 -1.28
C LYS A 131 -20.92 15.00 -1.71
N LYS A 132 -21.43 14.72 -2.87
CA LYS A 132 -22.69 15.33 -3.35
C LYS A 132 -23.85 15.01 -2.42
N SER A 133 -23.94 13.78 -1.94
CA SER A 133 -24.98 13.34 -0.99
C SER A 133 -24.81 14.00 0.39
N GLY A 134 -23.57 14.18 0.87
CA GLY A 134 -23.29 14.87 2.14
C GLY A 134 -23.64 16.36 2.10
N ASP A 135 -23.32 17.04 1.02
CA ASP A 135 -23.66 18.47 0.84
C ASP A 135 -25.16 18.68 0.69
N ALA A 136 -25.89 17.71 0.13
CA ALA A 136 -27.34 17.76 0.05
C ALA A 136 -28.01 17.66 1.44
N LEU A 137 -27.46 16.88 2.36
CA LEU A 137 -27.99 16.75 3.72
C LEU A 137 -27.71 17.99 4.60
N GLN A 138 -26.65 18.75 4.33
CA GLN A 138 -26.36 20.01 5.07
C GLN A 138 -27.26 21.18 4.65
N ASN A 139 -27.89 21.11 3.49
CA ASN A 139 -28.81 22.14 3.02
C ASN A 139 -30.27 21.96 3.52
N PHE A 140 -30.55 20.91 4.29
CA PHE A 140 -31.86 20.64 4.88
C PHE A 140 -31.88 20.79 6.43
N ALA A 141 -30.83 21.33 7.02
CA ALA A 141 -30.73 21.69 8.43
C ALA A 141 -30.67 23.22 8.58
#